data_553e48df8aa15f654febd6b0ac97ded5
#
_entry.id   553e48df8aa15f654febd6b0ac97ded5
#
_cell.length_a   1.000
_cell.length_b   1.000
_cell.length_c   1.000
_cell.angle_alpha   90.00
_cell.angle_beta   90.00
_cell.angle_gamma   90.00
#
_symmetry.space_group_name_H-M   'P 1'
#
loop_
_entity.id
_entity.type
_entity.pdbx_description
1 polymer ?
#
loop_
_entity_poly.entity_id
_entity_poly.type
_entity_poly.pdbx_seq_one_letter_code
_entity_poly.pdbx_strand_id
1 'polypeptide(L)'
;MDEGRALPPAPGVTGNLAVAKSKSKPPSPFTGRWRIVSMSAWDQGFVDEEEEGYIEFNDRGGGEFHFGYVHGNMDCRLTTRDGEPAVGWTWDGNDEMDPAQGRGWAVVKGDELHGMIFFHGGDDSEFVAKWKGGEKA
;
A
#
# COMPACT_ATOMS: atom_id res chain seq x y z
N MET A 1 -9.18 -14.59 27.41
CA MET A 1 -9.05 -14.79 26.85
C MET A 1 -9.23 -14.76 26.72
N ASP A 2 -9.16 -14.29 26.73
CA ASP A 2 -9.05 -14.03 26.10
C ASP A 2 -8.98 -13.80 26.01
N GLU A 3 -8.66 -13.48 25.93
CA GLU A 3 -8.40 -13.27 25.40
C GLU A 3 -8.14 -13.15 25.05
N GLY A 4 -8.19 -12.73 25.83
CA GLY A 4 -7.71 -12.64 25.05
C GLY A 4 -7.56 -12.56 25.00
N ARG A 5 -7.28 -12.36 24.88
CA ARG A 5 -7.00 -12.45 24.33
C ARG A 5 -7.01 -12.57 23.82
N ALA A 6 -7.05 -11.84 24.30
CA ALA A 6 -6.95 -12.10 23.44
C ALA A 6 -7.05 -12.14 23.20
N LEU A 7 -6.92 -11.83 23.23
CA LEU A 7 -6.94 -12.03 22.41
C LEU A 7 -7.27 -12.12 22.20
N PRO A 8 -7.08 -11.76 22.21
CA PRO A 8 -7.25 -12.02 21.58
C PRO A 8 -7.68 -12.18 21.52
N PRO A 9 -7.61 -11.74 21.30
CA PRO A 9 -7.91 -12.13 20.66
C PRO A 9 -8.36 -12.25 20.60
N ALA A 10 -8.33 -11.65 20.41
CA ALA A 10 -8.59 -12.06 19.76
C ALA A 10 -9.20 -12.11 19.87
N PRO A 11 -9.24 -11.92 19.71
CA PRO A 11 -9.74 -12.22 19.24
C PRO A 11 -10.38 -12.48 19.18
N GLY A 12 -10.70 -12.16 19.29
CA GLY A 12 -11.08 -12.67 18.60
C GLY A 12 -11.68 -12.86 18.74
N VAL A 13 -11.71 -12.52 18.32
CA VAL A 13 -12.17 -13.07 17.87
C VAL A 13 -12.82 -13.28 17.91
N THR A 14 -12.86 -12.97 17.73
CA THR A 14 -13.35 -13.35 17.24
C THR A 14 -13.96 -13.44 17.10
N GLY A 15 -14.19 -13.34 17.08
CA GLY A 15 -14.63 -13.61 16.33
C GLY A 15 -15.15 -13.50 16.23
N ASN A 16 -15.28 -13.27 15.79
CA ASN A 16 -15.74 -13.47 15.18
C ASN A 16 -16.09 -13.46 14.92
N LEU A 17 -16.16 -13.20 14.61
CA LEU A 17 -16.41 -13.29 13.94
C LEU A 17 -16.76 -13.13 13.60
N ALA A 18 -16.99 -13.07 13.39
CA ALA A 18 -17.10 -12.79 12.69
C ALA A 18 -17.50 -12.46 12.45
N VAL A 19 -17.85 -12.34 12.25
CA VAL A 19 -18.00 -11.83 11.69
C VAL A 19 -18.37 -11.31 11.42
N ALA A 20 -18.64 -11.33 11.15
CA ALA A 20 -18.71 -10.67 10.60
C ALA A 20 -18.87 -10.21 10.37
N LYS A 21 -18.92 -10.05 10.16
CA LYS A 21 -18.88 -9.44 9.78
C LYS A 21 -18.82 -8.72 9.51
N SER A 22 -18.73 -8.61 9.19
CA SER A 22 -18.56 -7.89 8.92
C SER A 22 -18.44 -7.27 8.73
N LYS A 23 -18.22 -6.96 8.62
CA LYS A 23 -18.07 -6.30 8.60
C LYS A 23 -17.63 -5.25 8.48
N SER A 24 -17.66 -4.93 8.78
CA SER A 24 -17.25 -3.74 8.32
C SER A 24 -16.19 -3.15 9.13
N LYS A 25 -15.05 -3.02 8.62
CA LYS A 25 -13.97 -2.42 9.23
C LYS A 25 -13.97 -1.00 8.89
N PRO A 26 -13.50 -0.11 9.73
CA PRO A 26 -13.30 1.27 9.36
C PRO A 26 -12.39 1.37 8.16
N PRO A 27 -12.57 2.33 7.31
CA PRO A 27 -11.66 2.49 6.19
C PRO A 27 -10.25 2.78 6.68
N SER A 28 -9.30 2.20 6.00
CA SER A 28 -7.89 2.45 6.28
C SER A 28 -7.54 3.87 5.85
N PRO A 29 -6.62 4.56 6.51
CA PRO A 29 -6.18 5.86 6.03
C PRO A 29 -5.47 5.77 4.68
N PHE A 30 -5.16 4.57 4.22
CA PHE A 30 -4.44 4.39 2.97
C PHE A 30 -5.38 4.13 1.78
N THR A 31 -6.60 3.67 2.02
CA THR A 31 -7.49 3.25 0.92
C THR A 31 -7.79 4.40 -0.04
N GLY A 32 -7.60 4.16 -1.32
CA GLY A 32 -7.83 5.13 -2.36
C GLY A 32 -6.62 5.27 -3.26
N ARG A 33 -6.67 6.26 -4.15
CA ARG A 33 -5.61 6.47 -5.13
C ARG A 33 -4.75 7.67 -4.72
N TRP A 34 -3.45 7.50 -4.85
CA TRP A 34 -2.46 8.53 -4.53
C TRP A 34 -1.61 8.76 -5.77
N ARG A 35 -1.42 10.01 -6.15
CA ARG A 35 -0.61 10.34 -7.30
C ARG A 35 0.86 10.45 -6.87
N ILE A 36 1.75 9.72 -7.53
CA ILE A 36 3.17 9.76 -7.21
C ILE A 36 3.75 11.06 -7.75
N VAL A 37 4.25 11.90 -6.87
CA VAL A 37 4.77 13.21 -7.24
C VAL A 37 6.29 13.27 -7.20
N SER A 38 6.94 12.29 -6.60
CA SER A 38 8.40 12.20 -6.68
C SER A 38 8.90 10.82 -6.33
N MET A 39 10.00 10.42 -6.91
CA MET A 39 10.69 9.18 -6.57
C MET A 39 12.19 9.50 -6.55
N SER A 40 12.91 8.88 -5.62
CA SER A 40 14.34 9.20 -5.48
C SER A 40 15.18 8.57 -6.57
N ALA A 41 14.74 7.45 -7.14
CA ALA A 41 15.55 6.75 -8.13
C ALA A 41 15.27 7.18 -9.56
N TRP A 42 14.18 7.89 -9.83
CA TRP A 42 13.82 8.29 -11.20
C TRP A 42 13.22 9.69 -11.20
N ASP A 43 13.37 10.39 -12.33
CA ASP A 43 12.80 11.73 -12.42
C ASP A 43 11.30 11.64 -12.77
N GLN A 44 10.61 12.74 -12.61
CA GLN A 44 9.16 12.76 -12.78
C GLN A 44 8.75 12.48 -14.22
N GLY A 45 9.58 12.85 -15.19
CA GLY A 45 9.29 12.55 -16.58
C GLY A 45 9.21 11.04 -16.81
N PHE A 46 10.11 10.28 -16.19
CA PHE A 46 10.04 8.83 -16.29
C PHE A 46 8.82 8.30 -15.54
N VAL A 47 8.57 8.81 -14.33
CA VAL A 47 7.46 8.32 -13.52
C VAL A 47 6.14 8.43 -14.27
N ASP A 48 5.95 9.50 -15.01
CA ASP A 48 4.69 9.76 -15.73
C ASP A 48 4.77 9.37 -17.21
N GLU A 49 5.73 8.52 -17.58
CA GLU A 49 5.99 8.21 -18.98
C GLU A 49 4.77 7.68 -19.74
N GLU A 50 4.08 6.70 -19.18
CA GLU A 50 2.92 6.12 -19.85
C GLU A 50 1.63 6.78 -19.41
N GLU A 51 1.52 7.08 -18.13
CA GLU A 51 0.39 7.80 -17.59
C GLU A 51 0.82 8.35 -16.24
N GLU A 52 -0.01 9.14 -15.64
CA GLU A 52 0.30 9.74 -14.34
C GLU A 52 0.61 8.63 -13.34
N GLY A 53 1.80 8.67 -12.74
CA GLY A 53 2.19 7.64 -11.79
C GLY A 53 1.29 7.62 -10.57
N TYR A 54 0.93 6.43 -10.09
CA TYR A 54 0.02 6.32 -8.96
C TYR A 54 0.28 5.07 -8.14
N ILE A 55 -0.24 5.08 -6.92
CA ILE A 55 -0.33 3.90 -6.09
C ILE A 55 -1.72 3.91 -5.48
N GLU A 56 -2.39 2.80 -5.52
CA GLU A 56 -3.78 2.70 -5.08
C GLU A 56 -3.96 1.51 -4.18
N PHE A 57 -4.65 1.72 -3.06
CA PHE A 57 -4.92 0.66 -2.10
C PHE A 57 -6.43 0.44 -2.06
N ASN A 58 -6.85 -0.82 -2.12
CA ASN A 58 -8.27 -1.13 -1.99
C ASN A 58 -8.58 -1.46 -0.53
N ASP A 59 -9.83 -1.77 -0.24
CA ASP A 59 -10.24 -2.02 1.14
C ASP A 59 -10.23 -3.50 1.50
N ARG A 60 -9.58 -4.33 0.67
CA ARG A 60 -9.52 -5.77 0.90
C ARG A 60 -8.10 -6.28 1.05
N GLY A 61 -7.17 -5.40 1.34
CA GLY A 61 -5.79 -5.81 1.58
C GLY A 61 -4.96 -5.92 0.32
N GLY A 62 -5.39 -5.31 -0.77
CA GLY A 62 -4.63 -5.34 -2.01
C GLY A 62 -4.44 -3.96 -2.58
N GLY A 63 -3.86 -3.90 -3.75
CA GLY A 63 -3.67 -2.65 -4.44
C GLY A 63 -2.81 -2.81 -5.66
N GLU A 64 -2.48 -1.69 -6.27
CA GLU A 64 -1.64 -1.70 -7.45
C GLU A 64 -0.91 -0.37 -7.57
N PHE A 65 0.19 -0.38 -8.30
CA PHE A 65 0.87 0.86 -8.63
C PHE A 65 1.37 0.80 -10.07
N HIS A 66 1.61 1.99 -10.60
CA HIS A 66 2.15 2.11 -11.94
C HIS A 66 3.01 3.38 -11.97
N PHE A 67 4.25 3.23 -12.38
CA PHE A 67 5.10 4.37 -12.66
C PHE A 67 6.07 3.95 -13.76
N GLY A 68 6.33 4.86 -14.69
CA GLY A 68 7.19 4.52 -15.82
C GLY A 68 6.57 3.37 -16.59
N TYR A 69 7.33 2.31 -16.76
CA TYR A 69 6.85 1.09 -17.42
C TYR A 69 6.61 -0.03 -16.41
N VAL A 70 6.58 0.30 -15.13
CA VAL A 70 6.45 -0.70 -14.06
C VAL A 70 5.01 -0.77 -13.58
N HIS A 71 4.47 -1.97 -13.55
CA HIS A 71 3.13 -2.24 -13.01
C HIS A 71 3.29 -3.25 -11.90
N GLY A 72 2.73 -2.97 -10.74
CA GLY A 72 2.81 -3.89 -9.63
C GLY A 72 1.45 -4.15 -9.01
N ASN A 73 1.21 -5.39 -8.62
CA ASN A 73 0.02 -5.77 -7.86
C ASN A 73 0.48 -6.05 -6.45
N MET A 74 -0.18 -5.49 -5.47
CA MET A 74 0.27 -5.51 -4.09
C MET A 74 -0.59 -6.40 -3.21
N ASP A 75 0.06 -7.09 -2.28
CA ASP A 75 -0.60 -7.79 -1.19
C ASP A 75 -0.21 -7.02 0.06
N CYS A 76 -1.16 -6.33 0.67
CA CYS A 76 -0.88 -5.32 1.69
C CYS A 76 -1.26 -5.78 3.08
N ARG A 77 -0.52 -5.27 4.07
CA ARG A 77 -0.80 -5.53 5.48
C ARG A 77 -0.68 -4.23 6.24
N LEU A 78 -1.64 -3.95 7.09
CA LEU A 78 -1.52 -2.81 8.00
C LEU A 78 -0.55 -3.15 9.11
N THR A 79 0.24 -2.19 9.50
CA THR A 79 1.28 -2.39 10.50
C THR A 79 1.57 -1.05 11.17
N THR A 80 2.67 -0.94 11.87
CA THR A 80 3.11 0.33 12.42
C THR A 80 4.57 0.53 12.06
N ARG A 81 4.98 1.78 12.01
CA ARG A 81 6.35 2.14 11.76
C ARG A 81 6.66 3.36 12.60
N ASP A 82 7.63 3.24 13.49
CA ASP A 82 7.99 4.30 14.42
C ASP A 82 6.76 4.79 15.19
N GLY A 83 5.90 3.87 15.59
CA GLY A 83 4.73 4.20 16.38
C GLY A 83 3.55 4.75 15.59
N GLU A 84 3.68 4.86 14.27
CA GLU A 84 2.58 5.39 13.44
C GLU A 84 1.99 4.32 12.56
N PRO A 85 0.71 4.45 12.20
CA PRO A 85 0.12 3.48 11.28
C PRO A 85 0.88 3.45 9.97
N ALA A 86 1.10 2.27 9.46
CA ALA A 86 1.83 2.07 8.20
C ALA A 86 1.17 0.96 7.42
N VAL A 87 1.45 0.91 6.14
CA VAL A 87 1.06 -0.23 5.31
C VAL A 87 2.33 -0.80 4.71
N GLY A 88 2.44 -2.13 4.77
CA GLY A 88 3.54 -2.82 4.13
C GLY A 88 3.00 -3.76 3.09
N TRP A 89 3.78 -4.09 2.08
CA TRP A 89 3.29 -4.97 1.04
C TRP A 89 4.42 -5.75 0.38
N THR A 90 4.03 -6.85 -0.26
CA THR A 90 4.83 -7.47 -1.29
C THR A 90 4.12 -7.21 -2.59
N TRP A 91 4.83 -7.23 -3.69
CA TRP A 91 4.21 -7.00 -4.98
C TRP A 91 4.85 -7.85 -6.05
N ASP A 92 4.09 -8.10 -7.11
CA ASP A 92 4.63 -8.70 -8.32
C ASP A 92 3.96 -8.05 -9.51
N GLY A 93 4.61 -8.12 -10.64
CA GLY A 93 4.12 -7.48 -11.85
C GLY A 93 5.18 -7.55 -12.92
N ASN A 94 5.39 -6.43 -13.58
CA ASN A 94 6.33 -6.39 -14.68
C ASN A 94 6.93 -5.01 -14.87
N ASP A 95 8.11 -4.99 -15.46
CA ASP A 95 8.80 -3.79 -15.87
C ASP A 95 8.95 -3.93 -17.37
N GLU A 96 8.11 -3.26 -18.13
CA GLU A 96 7.98 -3.47 -19.56
C GLU A 96 7.60 -4.94 -19.79
N MET A 97 8.46 -5.71 -20.40
CA MET A 97 8.18 -7.09 -20.72
C MET A 97 8.76 -8.06 -19.69
N ASP A 98 9.53 -7.55 -18.75
CA ASP A 98 10.22 -8.42 -17.80
C ASP A 98 9.44 -8.58 -16.50
N PRO A 99 9.32 -9.79 -15.98
CA PRO A 99 8.69 -9.96 -14.66
C PRO A 99 9.48 -9.24 -13.59
N ALA A 100 8.77 -8.67 -12.64
CA ALA A 100 9.40 -7.96 -11.53
C ALA A 100 8.61 -8.24 -10.26
N GLN A 101 9.27 -8.10 -9.12
CA GLN A 101 8.61 -8.31 -7.84
C GLN A 101 9.42 -7.60 -6.76
N GLY A 102 8.82 -7.44 -5.61
CA GLY A 102 9.51 -6.80 -4.50
C GLY A 102 8.60 -6.56 -3.33
N ARG A 103 8.90 -5.51 -2.58
CA ARG A 103 8.12 -5.14 -1.41
C ARG A 103 8.12 -3.64 -1.26
N GLY A 104 7.41 -3.16 -0.26
CA GLY A 104 7.38 -1.73 0.01
C GLY A 104 6.66 -1.44 1.30
N TRP A 105 6.63 -0.17 1.66
CA TRP A 105 5.90 0.31 2.82
C TRP A 105 5.58 1.78 2.63
N ALA A 106 4.59 2.27 3.38
CA ALA A 106 4.26 3.69 3.34
C ALA A 106 3.58 4.13 4.63
N VAL A 107 3.68 5.41 4.91
CA VAL A 107 2.99 6.08 6.01
C VAL A 107 2.30 7.32 5.45
N VAL A 108 1.23 7.76 6.11
CA VAL A 108 0.53 8.98 5.71
C VAL A 108 1.07 10.13 6.55
N LYS A 109 1.36 11.24 5.88
CA LYS A 109 1.77 12.47 6.56
C LYS A 109 0.94 13.60 5.98
N GLY A 110 -0.13 13.96 6.70
CA GLY A 110 -1.07 14.96 6.19
C GLY A 110 -1.79 14.43 4.97
N ASP A 111 -1.68 15.13 3.86
CA ASP A 111 -2.31 14.68 2.61
C ASP A 111 -1.30 13.98 1.69
N GLU A 112 -0.18 13.57 2.25
CA GLU A 112 0.86 12.90 1.47
C GLU A 112 1.10 11.50 1.98
N LEU A 113 1.56 10.65 1.08
CA LEU A 113 1.97 9.30 1.38
C LEU A 113 3.48 9.24 1.14
N HIS A 114 4.21 8.79 2.13
CA HIS A 114 5.67 8.70 2.04
C HIS A 114 6.07 7.24 2.22
N GLY A 115 6.90 6.73 1.34
CA GLY A 115 7.28 5.34 1.46
C GLY A 115 8.45 4.94 0.59
N MET A 116 8.60 3.63 0.45
CA MET A 116 9.68 3.02 -0.32
C MET A 116 9.11 1.88 -1.16
N ILE A 117 9.65 1.74 -2.35
CA ILE A 117 9.37 0.58 -3.20
C ILE A 117 10.70 -0.10 -3.46
N PHE A 118 10.74 -1.41 -3.19
CA PHE A 118 11.95 -2.22 -3.36
C PHE A 118 11.72 -3.21 -4.49
N PHE A 119 12.67 -3.28 -5.42
CA PHE A 119 12.66 -4.31 -6.45
C PHE A 119 13.55 -5.45 -5.95
N HIS A 120 13.02 -6.65 -5.97
CA HIS A 120 13.81 -7.81 -5.54
C HIS A 120 15.04 -7.93 -6.43
N GLY A 121 16.20 -7.86 -5.81
CA GLY A 121 17.47 -7.94 -6.54
C GLY A 121 17.78 -6.71 -7.38
N GLY A 122 17.06 -5.63 -7.18
CA GLY A 122 17.23 -4.42 -7.99
C GLY A 122 17.25 -3.15 -7.15
N ASP A 123 16.73 -2.09 -7.72
CA ASP A 123 16.79 -0.77 -7.09
C ASP A 123 15.75 -0.57 -6.02
N ASP A 124 16.04 0.36 -5.12
CA ASP A 124 15.09 0.81 -4.12
C ASP A 124 14.81 2.27 -4.42
N SER A 125 13.58 2.72 -4.21
CA SER A 125 13.26 4.12 -4.40
C SER A 125 12.31 4.60 -3.32
N GLU A 126 12.64 5.76 -2.74
CA GLU A 126 11.67 6.47 -1.93
C GLU A 126 10.63 7.05 -2.86
N PHE A 127 9.43 7.26 -2.37
CA PHE A 127 8.42 7.95 -3.14
C PHE A 127 7.58 8.84 -2.24
N VAL A 128 7.04 9.89 -2.83
CA VAL A 128 6.04 10.73 -2.19
C VAL A 128 4.85 10.77 -3.13
N ALA A 129 3.66 10.61 -2.58
CA ALA A 129 2.45 10.66 -3.38
C ALA A 129 1.44 11.55 -2.67
N LYS A 130 0.54 12.16 -3.44
CA LYS A 130 -0.48 13.04 -2.91
C LYS A 130 -1.84 12.44 -3.12
N TRP A 131 -2.73 12.68 -2.17
CA TRP A 131 -4.09 12.16 -2.25
C TRP A 131 -4.76 12.62 -3.53
N LYS A 132 -5.24 11.66 -4.30
CA LYS A 132 -5.89 11.96 -5.54
C LYS A 132 -7.39 11.81 -5.41
N GLY A 133 -7.82 11.05 -4.43
CA GLY A 133 -9.22 10.78 -4.25
C GLY A 133 -9.51 9.33 -4.46
N GLY A 134 -10.70 8.99 -4.63
CA GLY A 134 -11.08 7.66 -4.84
C GLY A 134 -12.31 7.42 -4.11
N GLU A 135 -12.61 6.16 -3.97
CA GLU A 135 -13.67 5.76 -3.34
C GLU A 135 -13.60 6.09 -1.95
N LYS A 136 -14.26 7.05 -1.54
CA LYS A 136 -14.24 7.24 -0.20
C LYS A 136 -15.30 6.48 0.26
N ALA A 137 -15.09 5.61 0.87
CA ALA A 137 -16.16 4.81 1.27
C ALA A 137 -17.07 5.52 2.13
#